data_68e796efde391ab4d5f31c94461ed1e8
#
_entry.id   68e796efde391ab4d5f31c94461ed1e8
#
_cell.length_a   1.000
_cell.length_b   1.000
_cell.length_c   1.000
_cell.angle_alpha   90.00
_cell.angle_beta   90.00
_cell.angle_gamma   90.00
#
_symmetry.space_group_name_H-M   'P 1'
#
loop_
_entity.id
_entity.type
_entity.pdbx_description
1 polymer ?
#
loop_
_entity_poly.entity_id
_entity_poly.type
_entity_poly.pdbx_seq_one_letter_code
_entity_poly.pdbx_strand_id
1 'polypeptide(L)'
;MDPKNFLKLGRKLWPLNRSITGEGVNQTLRILKNYNNKLKIIKFKSGKKVFDWTIPKEWKVNEAWIKDNNGKKIIDFKKNNLHLVGYSSSIKKRLFFKEFKNKLHFYKKQPKAIPYVTSYYKKNWG
;
A
#
# COMPACT_ATOMS: atom_id res chain seq x y z
N MET A 1 21.84 -18.28 2.92
CA MET A 1 21.02 -18.21 1.67
C MET A 1 21.92 -17.64 0.59
N ASP A 2 22.02 -18.32 -0.56
CA ASP A 2 22.78 -17.84 -1.72
C ASP A 2 22.25 -16.45 -2.16
N PRO A 3 23.13 -15.46 -2.50
CA PRO A 3 22.76 -14.14 -2.99
C PRO A 3 21.74 -14.16 -4.15
N LYS A 4 21.88 -15.11 -5.07
CA LYS A 4 20.92 -15.30 -6.18
C LYS A 4 19.51 -15.65 -5.69
N ASN A 5 19.41 -16.48 -4.66
CA ASN A 5 18.13 -16.85 -4.05
C ASN A 5 17.51 -15.68 -3.27
N PHE A 6 18.34 -14.84 -2.64
CA PHE A 6 17.89 -13.63 -1.96
C PHE A 6 17.28 -12.63 -2.95
N LEU A 7 17.96 -12.36 -4.07
CA LEU A 7 17.43 -11.48 -5.12
C LEU A 7 16.14 -12.02 -5.74
N LYS A 8 16.06 -13.34 -5.96
CA LYS A 8 14.84 -14.00 -6.45
C LYS A 8 13.68 -13.84 -5.48
N LEU A 9 13.93 -13.96 -4.18
CA LEU A 9 12.93 -13.69 -3.14
C LEU A 9 12.51 -12.22 -3.15
N GLY A 10 13.46 -11.29 -3.21
CA GLY A 10 13.19 -9.85 -3.29
C GLY A 10 12.27 -9.50 -4.47
N ARG A 11 12.54 -10.04 -5.65
CA ARG A 11 11.70 -9.85 -6.85
C ARG A 11 10.26 -10.38 -6.69
N LYS A 12 10.06 -11.45 -5.92
CA LYS A 12 8.72 -11.97 -5.60
C LYS A 12 7.97 -11.08 -4.60
N LEU A 13 8.69 -10.50 -3.65
CA LEU A 13 8.09 -9.70 -2.59
C LEU A 13 7.85 -8.23 -3.01
N TRP A 14 8.69 -7.71 -3.89
CA TRP A 14 8.67 -6.32 -4.34
C TRP A 14 7.29 -5.83 -4.84
N PRO A 15 6.59 -6.54 -5.75
CA PRO A 15 5.33 -6.04 -6.31
C PRO A 15 4.13 -6.13 -5.34
N LEU A 16 4.29 -6.75 -4.18
CA LEU A 16 3.20 -6.93 -3.23
C LEU A 16 2.91 -5.61 -2.51
N ASN A 17 1.70 -5.11 -2.65
CA ASN A 17 1.23 -3.99 -1.84
C ASN A 17 0.93 -4.47 -0.43
N ARG A 18 1.79 -4.10 0.51
CA ARG A 18 1.67 -4.45 1.92
C ARG A 18 1.20 -3.26 2.73
N SER A 19 0.16 -3.47 3.50
CA SER A 19 -0.24 -2.61 4.61
C SER A 19 0.14 -3.29 5.94
N ILE A 20 -0.27 -2.74 7.08
CA ILE A 20 -0.04 -3.37 8.39
C ILE A 20 -0.71 -4.74 8.44
N THR A 21 -1.91 -4.87 7.87
CA THR A 21 -2.71 -6.10 7.79
C THR A 21 -3.29 -6.24 6.39
N GLY A 22 -3.71 -7.45 6.02
CA GLY A 22 -4.39 -7.69 4.76
C GLY A 22 -3.68 -8.67 3.83
N GLU A 23 -4.20 -8.81 2.63
CA GLU A 23 -3.79 -9.85 1.70
C GLU A 23 -2.32 -9.76 1.27
N GLY A 24 -1.76 -8.55 1.09
CA GLY A 24 -0.34 -8.40 0.74
C GLY A 24 0.60 -8.96 1.82
N VAL A 25 0.27 -8.78 3.10
CA VAL A 25 0.99 -9.39 4.22
C VAL A 25 0.80 -10.90 4.22
N ASN A 26 -0.43 -11.39 4.03
CA ASN A 26 -0.72 -12.82 3.97
C ASN A 26 0.07 -13.51 2.85
N GLN A 27 0.12 -12.94 1.67
CA GLN A 27 0.91 -13.45 0.54
C GLN A 27 2.41 -13.45 0.86
N THR A 28 2.91 -12.37 1.45
CA THR A 28 4.31 -12.28 1.90
C THR A 28 4.65 -13.41 2.87
N LEU A 29 3.83 -13.63 3.89
CA LEU A 29 4.05 -14.68 4.88
C LEU A 29 3.99 -16.09 4.28
N ARG A 30 3.08 -16.35 3.33
CA ARG A 30 3.03 -17.62 2.59
C ARG A 30 4.32 -17.85 1.78
N ILE A 31 4.80 -16.82 1.09
CA ILE A 31 6.06 -16.90 0.34
C ILE A 31 7.23 -17.19 1.29
N LEU A 32 7.33 -16.46 2.40
CA LEU A 32 8.41 -16.66 3.39
C LEU A 32 8.35 -18.05 4.02
N LYS A 33 7.16 -18.59 4.26
CA LYS A 33 6.99 -19.94 4.79
C LYS A 33 7.56 -21.01 3.88
N ASN A 34 7.54 -20.81 2.55
CA ASN A 34 8.17 -21.74 1.59
C ASN A 34 9.71 -21.75 1.68
N TYR A 35 10.31 -20.69 2.22
CA TYR A 35 11.75 -20.60 2.47
C TYR A 35 12.15 -21.04 3.88
N ASN A 36 11.19 -21.00 4.82
CA ASN A 36 11.38 -21.41 6.20
C ASN A 36 10.15 -22.16 6.71
N ASN A 37 10.19 -23.48 6.68
CA ASN A 37 9.08 -24.35 7.11
C ASN A 37 8.77 -24.24 8.62
N LYS A 38 9.73 -23.77 9.43
CA LYS A 38 9.55 -23.52 10.87
C LYS A 38 8.77 -22.23 11.18
N LEU A 39 8.55 -21.36 10.18
CA LEU A 39 7.81 -20.11 10.34
C LEU A 39 6.35 -20.41 10.72
N LYS A 40 5.92 -19.92 11.88
CA LYS A 40 4.54 -19.99 12.37
C LYS A 40 3.83 -18.68 12.05
N ILE A 41 2.65 -18.75 11.41
CA ILE A 41 1.81 -17.58 11.13
C ILE A 41 0.74 -17.49 12.22
N ILE A 42 0.79 -16.42 13.01
CA ILE A 42 -0.19 -16.14 14.06
C ILE A 42 -1.16 -15.08 13.53
N LYS A 43 -2.46 -15.30 13.73
CA LYS A 43 -3.52 -14.40 13.27
C LYS A 43 -4.22 -13.76 14.47
N PHE A 44 -4.50 -12.47 14.34
CA PHE A 44 -5.27 -11.70 15.32
C PHE A 44 -6.49 -11.09 14.65
N LYS A 45 -7.62 -11.11 15.34
CA LYS A 45 -8.88 -10.58 14.83
C LYS A 45 -8.86 -9.05 14.83
N SER A 46 -9.26 -8.41 13.72
CA SER A 46 -9.49 -6.97 13.69
C SER A 46 -10.50 -6.53 14.75
N GLY A 47 -10.25 -5.38 15.37
CA GLY A 47 -11.07 -4.86 16.47
C GLY A 47 -10.69 -5.41 17.86
N LYS A 48 -9.77 -6.38 17.97
CA LYS A 48 -9.26 -6.83 19.26
C LYS A 48 -8.42 -5.74 19.90
N LYS A 49 -8.69 -5.43 21.16
CA LYS A 49 -7.84 -4.54 21.97
C LYS A 49 -6.58 -5.28 22.43
N VAL A 50 -5.44 -4.60 22.32
CA VAL A 50 -4.13 -5.07 22.77
C VAL A 50 -3.46 -3.88 23.47
N PHE A 51 -3.43 -3.89 24.80
CA PHE A 51 -3.04 -2.76 25.63
C PHE A 51 -3.88 -1.51 25.29
N ASP A 52 -3.25 -0.40 24.94
CA ASP A 52 -3.85 0.87 24.52
C ASP A 52 -4.20 0.93 23.03
N TRP A 53 -3.91 -0.14 22.29
CA TRP A 53 -4.11 -0.20 20.85
C TRP A 53 -5.27 -1.12 20.45
N THR A 54 -5.88 -0.84 19.30
CA THR A 54 -6.91 -1.69 18.71
C THR A 54 -6.43 -2.15 17.34
N ILE A 55 -6.44 -3.47 17.11
CA ILE A 55 -6.05 -4.04 15.83
C ILE A 55 -6.96 -3.49 14.72
N PRO A 56 -6.39 -2.83 13.69
CA PRO A 56 -7.17 -2.15 12.67
C PRO A 56 -7.90 -3.13 11.76
N LYS A 57 -8.88 -2.61 11.03
CA LYS A 57 -9.48 -3.32 9.89
C LYS A 57 -8.45 -3.50 8.79
N GLU A 58 -8.57 -4.58 8.04
CA GLU A 58 -7.78 -4.78 6.85
C GLU A 58 -8.10 -3.71 5.79
N TRP A 59 -7.07 -3.25 5.12
CA TRP A 59 -7.19 -2.32 4.01
C TRP A 59 -6.80 -3.03 2.71
N LYS A 60 -7.66 -2.93 1.72
CA LYS A 60 -7.47 -3.55 0.41
C LYS A 60 -7.71 -2.54 -0.68
N VAL A 61 -6.80 -2.47 -1.64
CA VAL A 61 -6.94 -1.68 -2.85
C VAL A 61 -7.45 -2.59 -3.97
N ASN A 62 -8.61 -2.28 -4.50
CA ASN A 62 -9.13 -2.92 -5.70
C ASN A 62 -8.58 -2.24 -6.95
N GLU A 63 -8.65 -0.92 -6.98
CA GLU A 63 -8.09 -0.05 -8.01
C GLU A 63 -7.89 1.36 -7.48
N ALA A 64 -6.91 2.08 -8.02
CA ALA A 64 -6.77 3.51 -7.84
C ALA A 64 -6.13 4.10 -9.09
N TRP A 65 -6.69 5.20 -9.57
CA TRP A 65 -6.19 5.88 -10.76
C TRP A 65 -6.59 7.35 -10.78
N ILE A 66 -5.79 8.14 -11.51
CA ILE A 66 -6.10 9.51 -11.88
C ILE A 66 -6.14 9.56 -13.40
N LYS A 67 -7.18 10.18 -13.94
CA LYS A 67 -7.33 10.45 -15.36
C LYS A 67 -7.35 11.94 -15.62
N ASP A 68 -6.82 12.36 -16.75
CA ASP A 68 -7.01 13.70 -17.30
C ASP A 68 -8.42 13.87 -17.89
N ASN A 69 -8.70 15.07 -18.41
CA ASN A 69 -9.99 15.38 -19.04
C ASN A 69 -10.26 14.56 -20.32
N ASN A 70 -9.22 14.03 -20.96
CA ASN A 70 -9.32 13.20 -22.16
C ASN A 70 -9.50 11.70 -21.82
N GLY A 71 -9.59 11.38 -20.53
CA GLY A 71 -9.76 10.01 -20.06
C GLY A 71 -8.46 9.20 -20.00
N LYS A 72 -7.30 9.80 -20.32
CA LYS A 72 -6.00 9.15 -20.23
C LYS A 72 -5.59 8.98 -18.75
N LYS A 73 -5.23 7.77 -18.37
CA LYS A 73 -4.70 7.50 -17.03
C LYS A 73 -3.29 8.11 -16.88
N ILE A 74 -3.16 9.08 -15.99
CA ILE A 74 -1.89 9.72 -15.60
C ILE A 74 -1.22 8.89 -14.51
N ILE A 75 -2.00 8.44 -13.52
CA ILE A 75 -1.57 7.56 -12.44
C ILE A 75 -2.43 6.31 -12.47
N ASP A 76 -1.80 5.14 -12.28
CA ASP A 76 -2.48 3.86 -12.17
C ASP A 76 -1.76 3.00 -11.11
N PHE A 77 -2.46 2.65 -10.05
CA PHE A 77 -1.98 1.79 -8.98
C PHE A 77 -1.43 0.44 -9.50
N LYS A 78 -2.02 -0.10 -10.56
CA LYS A 78 -1.54 -1.34 -11.18
C LYS A 78 -0.15 -1.22 -11.79
N LYS A 79 0.25 -0.01 -12.19
CA LYS A 79 1.60 0.26 -12.72
C LYS A 79 2.61 0.56 -11.61
N ASN A 80 2.18 1.29 -10.59
CA ASN A 80 3.01 1.62 -9.44
C ASN A 80 2.11 1.80 -8.19
N ASN A 81 2.16 0.82 -7.30
CA ASN A 81 1.35 0.80 -6.10
C ASN A 81 1.79 1.82 -5.02
N LEU A 82 2.95 2.45 -5.18
CA LEU A 82 3.45 3.48 -4.26
C LEU A 82 2.77 4.84 -4.49
N HIS A 83 2.07 5.04 -5.61
CA HIS A 83 1.36 6.29 -5.91
C HIS A 83 0.06 6.48 -5.13
N LEU A 84 -0.27 5.59 -4.23
CA LEU A 84 -1.47 5.68 -3.38
C LEU A 84 -1.05 5.84 -1.93
N VAL A 85 -1.58 6.88 -1.28
CA VAL A 85 -1.39 7.07 0.16
C VAL A 85 -1.96 5.87 0.93
N GLY A 86 -1.15 5.26 1.78
CA GLY A 86 -1.56 4.09 2.57
C GLY A 86 -2.80 4.38 3.40
N TYR A 87 -3.75 3.44 3.44
CA TYR A 87 -5.04 3.56 4.13
C TYR A 87 -5.96 4.67 3.59
N SER A 88 -5.79 5.10 2.35
CA SER A 88 -6.72 6.01 1.68
C SER A 88 -8.15 5.49 1.70
N SER A 89 -9.09 6.36 2.02
CA SER A 89 -10.53 6.10 1.89
C SER A 89 -10.90 5.99 0.41
N SER A 90 -11.89 5.16 0.11
CA SER A 90 -12.45 5.07 -1.24
C SER A 90 -13.08 6.40 -1.65
N ILE A 91 -12.76 6.85 -2.87
CA ILE A 91 -13.30 8.08 -3.46
C ILE A 91 -13.49 7.89 -4.97
N LYS A 92 -14.55 8.48 -5.51
CA LYS A 92 -14.79 8.60 -6.95
C LYS A 92 -15.34 10.00 -7.21
N LYS A 93 -14.47 10.93 -7.59
CA LYS A 93 -14.83 12.34 -7.83
C LYS A 93 -14.08 12.91 -9.04
N ARG A 94 -14.69 13.87 -9.70
CA ARG A 94 -14.00 14.81 -10.58
C ARG A 94 -13.66 16.05 -9.75
N LEU A 95 -12.41 16.49 -9.81
CA LEU A 95 -11.89 17.59 -8.99
C LEU A 95 -11.15 18.58 -9.88
N PHE A 96 -11.22 19.85 -9.55
CA PHE A 96 -10.31 20.84 -10.10
C PHE A 96 -8.90 20.67 -9.51
N PHE A 97 -7.89 21.02 -10.28
CA PHE A 97 -6.49 20.88 -9.85
C PHE A 97 -6.21 21.61 -8.51
N LYS A 98 -6.83 22.76 -8.28
CA LYS A 98 -6.68 23.53 -7.04
C LYS A 98 -7.07 22.70 -5.79
N GLU A 99 -8.15 21.94 -5.88
CA GLU A 99 -8.63 21.06 -4.79
C GLU A 99 -7.76 19.80 -4.68
N PHE A 100 -7.43 19.23 -5.83
CA PHE A 100 -6.64 18.00 -5.91
C PHE A 100 -5.21 18.19 -5.43
N LYS A 101 -4.59 19.37 -5.67
CA LYS A 101 -3.22 19.69 -5.27
C LYS A 101 -2.95 19.41 -3.79
N ASN A 102 -3.93 19.62 -2.92
CA ASN A 102 -3.81 19.39 -1.48
C ASN A 102 -3.77 17.89 -1.09
N LYS A 103 -4.00 17.00 -2.05
CA LYS A 103 -3.95 15.54 -1.90
C LYS A 103 -2.71 14.94 -2.54
N LEU A 104 -1.87 15.77 -3.19
CA LEU A 104 -0.62 15.35 -3.77
C LEU A 104 0.53 15.56 -2.78
N HIS A 105 1.34 14.53 -2.64
CA HIS A 105 2.52 14.54 -1.78
C HIS A 105 3.77 14.38 -2.65
N PHE A 106 4.73 15.26 -2.52
CA PHE A 106 5.99 15.22 -3.26
C PHE A 106 7.10 15.98 -2.53
N TYR A 107 8.34 15.60 -2.80
CA TYR A 107 9.51 16.33 -2.33
C TYR A 107 10.03 17.26 -3.41
N LYS A 108 10.00 18.59 -3.17
CA LYS A 108 10.48 19.60 -4.13
C LYS A 108 11.95 19.36 -4.53
N LYS A 109 12.81 18.99 -3.57
CA LYS A 109 14.23 18.73 -3.80
C LYS A 109 14.50 17.38 -4.46
N GLN A 110 13.54 16.46 -4.44
CA GLN A 110 13.65 15.11 -4.99
C GLN A 110 12.35 14.72 -5.72
N PRO A 111 12.06 15.33 -6.87
CA PRO A 111 10.75 15.18 -7.54
C PRO A 111 10.49 13.77 -8.06
N LYS A 112 11.53 12.93 -8.19
CA LYS A 112 11.40 11.51 -8.57
C LYS A 112 11.19 10.57 -7.38
N ALA A 113 11.38 11.06 -6.14
CA ALA A 113 11.15 10.26 -4.94
C ALA A 113 9.66 10.29 -4.58
N ILE A 114 9.13 9.14 -4.20
CA ILE A 114 7.75 9.02 -3.71
C ILE A 114 7.81 9.13 -2.18
N PRO A 115 7.22 10.17 -1.56
CA PRO A 115 7.22 10.30 -0.12
C PRO A 115 6.34 9.21 0.52
N TYR A 116 6.76 8.68 1.65
CA TYR A 116 5.90 7.82 2.45
C TYR A 116 4.89 8.67 3.22
N VAL A 117 3.62 8.51 2.88
CA VAL A 117 2.49 9.14 3.55
C VAL A 117 1.43 8.10 3.83
N THR A 118 0.77 8.21 4.96
CA THR A 118 -0.32 7.30 5.33
C THR A 118 -1.46 8.08 5.97
N SER A 119 -2.69 7.67 5.69
CA SER A 119 -3.89 8.14 6.37
C SER A 119 -4.38 7.18 7.46
N TYR A 120 -3.49 6.35 7.96
CA TYR A 120 -3.75 5.39 9.02
C TYR A 120 -4.53 6.03 10.18
N TYR A 121 -5.65 5.41 10.58
CA TYR A 121 -6.63 5.93 11.54
C TYR A 121 -7.36 7.23 11.15
N LYS A 122 -7.09 7.81 10.00
CA LYS A 122 -7.78 9.04 9.53
C LYS A 122 -8.63 8.71 8.32
N LYS A 123 -9.88 9.18 8.28
CA LYS A 123 -10.71 9.13 7.06
C LYS A 123 -10.19 10.18 6.07
N ASN A 124 -9.14 9.87 5.35
CA ASN A 124 -8.53 10.74 4.35
C ASN A 124 -8.13 9.91 3.11
N TRP A 125 -7.74 10.59 2.04
CA TRP A 125 -7.26 10.00 0.79
C TRP A 125 -6.19 10.88 0.17
N GLY A 126 -5.32 10.30 -0.65
CA GLY A 126 -4.25 10.98 -1.38
C GLY A 126 -3.52 10.04 -2.34
#